data_eb1a4bae953fadaeef62ad9b48d541af
#
_entry.id   eb1a4bae953fadaeef62ad9b48d541af
#
_cell.length_a   1.000
_cell.length_b   1.000
_cell.length_c   1.000
_cell.angle_alpha   90.00
_cell.angle_beta   90.00
_cell.angle_gamma   90.00
#
_symmetry.space_group_name_H-M   'P 1'
#
loop_
_entity.id
_entity.type
_entity.pdbx_description
1 polymer ?
#
loop_
_entity_poly.entity_id
_entity_poly.type
_entity_poly.pdbx_seq_one_letter_code
_entity_poly.pdbx_strand_id
1 'polypeptide(L)'
;MSFKVQIRRAAEVDIAEAQLWYEAQRSGLGAEFHSEVSRVIHRLAETPLIYQMVHRDVRRAVVHRFPYLLWYRVQGEDVTVLACTYAGRDPSKVMSRLR
;
A
#
# COMPACT_ATOMS: atom_id res chain seq x y z
N MET A 1 -9.53 18.74 4.38
CA MET A 1 -8.46 19.05 3.40
C MET A 1 -7.98 17.76 2.77
N SER A 2 -7.64 17.80 1.51
CA SER A 2 -7.14 16.60 0.83
C SER A 2 -5.62 16.64 0.76
N PHE A 3 -5.04 15.44 0.77
CA PHE A 3 -3.60 15.24 0.64
C PHE A 3 -3.29 14.79 -0.78
N LYS A 4 -2.06 15.05 -1.23
CA LYS A 4 -1.59 14.59 -2.53
C LYS A 4 -0.92 13.24 -2.36
N VAL A 5 -1.47 12.21 -2.99
CA VAL A 5 -0.92 10.87 -2.90
C VAL A 5 -0.08 10.56 -4.13
N GLN A 6 1.15 10.17 -3.89
CA GLN A 6 2.07 9.70 -4.92
C GLN A 6 2.44 8.26 -4.62
N ILE A 7 2.53 7.44 -5.65
CA ILE A 7 2.90 6.03 -5.50
C ILE A 7 4.29 5.88 -6.08
N ARG A 8 5.24 5.55 -5.23
CA ARG A 8 6.63 5.33 -5.63
C ARG A 8 6.71 4.13 -6.58
N ARG A 9 7.65 4.17 -7.52
CA ARG A 9 7.78 3.11 -8.52
C ARG A 9 7.85 1.71 -7.91
N ALA A 10 8.61 1.55 -6.82
CA ALA A 10 8.71 0.25 -6.15
C ALA A 10 7.34 -0.25 -5.69
N ALA A 11 6.48 0.63 -5.21
CA ALA A 11 5.12 0.28 -4.80
C ALA A 11 4.25 -0.05 -6.00
N GLU A 12 4.40 0.68 -7.10
CA GLU A 12 3.66 0.38 -8.33
C GLU A 12 4.00 -1.03 -8.83
N VAL A 13 5.28 -1.39 -8.81
CA VAL A 13 5.72 -2.73 -9.21
C VAL A 13 5.14 -3.78 -8.27
N ASP A 14 5.18 -3.54 -6.95
CA ASP A 14 4.60 -4.45 -5.97
C ASP A 14 3.12 -4.72 -6.26
N ILE A 15 2.35 -3.66 -6.54
CA ILE A 15 0.91 -3.76 -6.80
C ILE A 15 0.67 -4.54 -8.10
N ALA A 16 1.43 -4.22 -9.14
CA ALA A 16 1.28 -4.89 -10.43
C ALA A 16 1.59 -6.39 -10.34
N GLU A 17 2.66 -6.75 -9.62
CA GLU A 17 3.02 -8.15 -9.45
C GLU A 17 1.96 -8.92 -8.67
N ALA A 18 1.44 -8.34 -7.58
CA ALA A 18 0.38 -8.98 -6.82
C ALA A 18 -0.90 -9.13 -7.65
N GLN A 19 -1.23 -8.11 -8.43
CA GLN A 19 -2.41 -8.15 -9.30
C GLN A 19 -2.31 -9.28 -10.33
N LEU A 20 -1.15 -9.46 -10.94
CA LEU A 20 -0.92 -10.53 -11.90
C LEU A 20 -1.02 -11.90 -11.23
N TRP A 21 -0.49 -12.02 -10.03
CA TRP A 21 -0.57 -13.29 -9.30
C TRP A 21 -2.03 -13.67 -9.02
N TYR A 22 -2.84 -12.71 -8.55
CA TYR A 22 -4.26 -12.97 -8.27
C TYR A 22 -5.04 -13.29 -9.55
N GLU A 23 -4.73 -12.61 -10.64
CA GLU A 23 -5.41 -12.86 -11.91
C GLU A 23 -5.12 -14.27 -12.41
N ALA A 24 -3.93 -14.78 -12.16
CA ALA A 24 -3.57 -16.16 -12.52
C ALA A 24 -4.33 -17.18 -11.67
N GLN A 25 -4.77 -16.82 -10.47
CA GLN A 25 -5.54 -17.73 -9.61
C GLN A 25 -6.98 -17.85 -10.08
N ARG A 26 -7.59 -16.74 -10.50
CA ARG A 26 -8.97 -16.70 -10.96
C ARG A 26 -9.17 -15.45 -11.81
N SER A 27 -9.79 -15.60 -12.96
CA SER A 27 -10.09 -14.48 -13.85
C SER A 27 -10.92 -13.44 -13.11
N GLY A 28 -10.52 -12.18 -13.18
CA GLY A 28 -11.17 -11.06 -12.52
C GLY A 28 -10.66 -10.76 -11.12
N LEU A 29 -9.92 -11.69 -10.49
CA LEU A 29 -9.43 -11.48 -9.12
C LEU A 29 -8.38 -10.39 -9.06
N GLY A 30 -7.57 -10.23 -10.10
CA GLY A 30 -6.61 -9.14 -10.18
C GLY A 30 -7.29 -7.78 -10.15
N ALA A 31 -8.41 -7.63 -10.87
CA ALA A 31 -9.17 -6.40 -10.86
C ALA A 31 -9.79 -6.12 -9.48
N GLU A 32 -10.24 -7.16 -8.78
CA GLU A 32 -10.78 -7.02 -7.43
C GLU A 32 -9.68 -6.55 -6.47
N PHE A 33 -8.49 -7.12 -6.58
CA PHE A 33 -7.34 -6.68 -5.76
C PHE A 33 -7.02 -5.21 -6.03
N HIS A 34 -6.94 -4.84 -7.30
CA HIS A 34 -6.65 -3.46 -7.69
C HIS A 34 -7.70 -2.49 -7.12
N SER A 35 -8.97 -2.86 -7.15
CA SER A 35 -10.05 -2.04 -6.58
C SER A 35 -9.88 -1.82 -5.08
N GLU A 36 -9.49 -2.86 -4.34
CA GLU A 36 -9.30 -2.73 -2.89
C GLU A 36 -8.07 -1.86 -2.57
N VAL A 37 -7.01 -1.99 -3.36
CA VAL A 37 -5.84 -1.10 -3.21
C VAL A 37 -6.24 0.34 -3.49
N SER A 38 -7.02 0.58 -4.54
CA SER A 38 -7.49 1.92 -4.91
C SER A 38 -8.33 2.54 -3.79
N ARG A 39 -9.15 1.76 -3.10
CA ARG A 39 -9.94 2.25 -1.97
C ARG A 39 -9.06 2.76 -0.85
N VAL A 40 -7.98 2.03 -0.55
CA VAL A 40 -7.04 2.48 0.48
C VAL A 40 -6.37 3.77 0.06
N ILE A 41 -5.93 3.86 -1.20
CA ILE A 41 -5.28 5.06 -1.72
C ILE A 41 -6.21 6.27 -1.63
N HIS A 42 -7.48 6.11 -1.98
CA HIS A 42 -8.48 7.18 -1.84
C HIS A 42 -8.61 7.62 -0.38
N ARG A 43 -8.64 6.68 0.54
CA ARG A 43 -8.71 6.98 1.97
C ARG A 43 -7.48 7.74 2.43
N LEU A 44 -6.31 7.41 1.92
CA LEU A 44 -5.07 8.11 2.27
C LEU A 44 -5.08 9.56 1.77
N ALA A 45 -5.80 9.85 0.69
CA ALA A 45 -5.94 11.22 0.21
C ALA A 45 -6.79 12.09 1.13
N GLU A 46 -7.61 11.48 1.96
CA GLU A 46 -8.51 12.21 2.86
C GLU A 46 -8.04 12.17 4.31
N THR A 47 -7.69 10.99 4.83
CA THR A 47 -7.39 10.79 6.24
C THR A 47 -6.12 9.95 6.47
N PRO A 48 -4.96 10.38 5.96
CA PRO A 48 -3.75 9.54 6.07
C PRO A 48 -3.21 9.42 7.49
N LEU A 49 -3.61 10.30 8.40
CA LEU A 49 -3.07 10.32 9.75
C LEU A 49 -3.80 9.38 10.72
N ILE A 50 -4.89 8.74 10.29
CA ILE A 50 -5.63 7.80 11.14
C ILE A 50 -4.89 6.47 11.34
N TYR A 51 -3.98 6.13 10.43
CA TYR A 51 -3.21 4.89 10.55
C TYR A 51 -1.97 5.11 11.40
N GLN A 52 -1.61 4.07 12.14
CA GLN A 52 -0.52 4.14 13.10
C GLN A 52 0.85 4.14 12.43
N MET A 53 1.78 4.92 12.98
CA MET A 53 3.18 4.82 12.61
C MET A 53 3.75 3.52 13.19
N VAL A 54 4.41 2.72 12.35
CA VAL A 54 4.89 1.40 12.76
C VAL A 54 6.41 1.27 12.68
N HIS A 55 7.08 2.18 11.96
CA HIS A 55 8.53 2.20 11.85
C HIS A 55 8.95 3.61 11.50
N ARG A 56 9.60 4.30 12.46
CA ARG A 56 9.97 5.72 12.30
C ARG A 56 8.72 6.53 11.95
N ASP A 57 8.74 7.27 10.83
CA ASP A 57 7.59 8.06 10.38
C ASP A 57 6.71 7.30 9.37
N VAL A 58 6.99 6.02 9.16
CA VAL A 58 6.24 5.20 8.19
C VAL A 58 4.97 4.65 8.83
N ARG A 59 3.87 4.81 8.13
CA ARG A 59 2.55 4.30 8.52
C ARG A 59 2.18 3.10 7.67
N ARG A 60 1.23 2.32 8.14
CA ARG A 60 0.81 1.10 7.47
C ARG A 60 -0.71 1.01 7.42
N ALA A 61 -1.25 0.74 6.23
CA ALA A 61 -2.67 0.53 6.02
C ALA A 61 -2.90 -0.88 5.49
N VAL A 62 -3.95 -1.55 5.96
CA VAL A 62 -4.30 -2.90 5.53
C VAL A 62 -5.20 -2.83 4.31
N VAL A 63 -4.94 -3.68 3.32
CA VAL A 63 -5.81 -3.84 2.15
C VAL A 63 -6.95 -4.79 2.55
N HIS A 64 -8.21 -4.34 2.37
CA HIS A 64 -9.37 -5.15 2.73
C HIS A 64 -9.48 -6.37 1.82
N ARG A 65 -9.86 -7.53 2.36
CA ARG A 65 -10.06 -8.81 1.67
C ARG A 65 -8.78 -9.53 1.22
N PHE A 66 -7.66 -8.83 1.16
CA PHE A 66 -6.40 -9.41 0.68
C PHE A 66 -5.34 -9.21 1.75
N PRO A 67 -4.46 -10.20 1.97
CA PRO A 67 -3.44 -10.12 3.03
C PRO A 67 -2.25 -9.27 2.58
N TYR A 68 -2.51 -8.01 2.26
CA TYR A 68 -1.50 -7.07 1.81
C TYR A 68 -1.52 -5.80 2.64
N LEU A 69 -0.37 -5.15 2.74
CA LEU A 69 -0.16 -3.93 3.52
C LEU A 69 0.42 -2.86 2.60
N LEU A 70 -0.14 -1.65 2.71
CA LEU A 70 0.41 -0.47 2.06
C LEU A 70 1.22 0.31 3.09
N TRP A 71 2.48 0.58 2.75
CA TRP A 71 3.40 1.34 3.61
C TRP A 71 3.56 2.72 3.01
N TYR A 72 3.41 3.76 3.84
CA TYR A 72 3.43 5.12 3.32
C TYR A 72 4.00 6.10 4.35
N ARG A 73 4.35 7.28 3.87
CA ARG A 73 4.88 8.37 4.68
C ARG A 73 4.10 9.63 4.37
N VAL A 74 3.85 10.44 5.40
CA VAL A 74 3.18 11.73 5.28
C VAL A 74 4.19 12.83 5.58
N GLN A 75 4.36 13.77 4.65
CA GLN A 75 5.23 14.93 4.84
C GLN A 75 4.44 16.16 4.38
N GLY A 76 3.95 16.96 5.34
CA GLY A 76 3.07 18.07 5.02
C GLY A 76 1.78 17.57 4.37
N GLU A 77 1.51 18.00 3.16
CA GLU A 77 0.33 17.59 2.40
C GLU A 77 0.59 16.41 1.46
N ASP A 78 1.83 15.95 1.43
CA ASP A 78 2.23 14.88 0.52
C ASP A 78 2.22 13.52 1.21
N VAL A 79 1.54 12.57 0.59
CA VAL A 79 1.53 11.17 1.02
C VAL A 79 2.26 10.37 -0.04
N THR A 80 3.31 9.67 0.35
CA THR A 80 4.07 8.83 -0.57
C THR A 80 3.89 7.36 -0.19
N VAL A 81 3.30 6.58 -1.09
CA VAL A 81 3.18 5.14 -0.91
C VAL A 81 4.53 4.51 -1.28
N LEU A 82 5.14 3.84 -0.32
CA LEU A 82 6.51 3.33 -0.42
C LEU A 82 6.58 1.88 -0.91
N ALA A 83 5.62 1.07 -0.51
CA ALA A 83 5.61 -0.36 -0.82
C ALA A 83 4.21 -0.94 -0.63
N CYS A 84 3.96 -2.06 -1.29
CA CYS A 84 2.77 -2.88 -1.04
C CYS A 84 3.26 -4.30 -0.88
N THR A 85 3.13 -4.87 0.33
CA THR A 85 3.73 -6.16 0.64
C THR A 85 2.73 -7.15 1.20
N TYR A 86 2.99 -8.43 0.95
CA TYR A 86 2.22 -9.51 1.57
C TYR A 86 2.38 -9.44 3.11
N ALA A 87 1.26 -9.55 3.82
CA ALA A 87 1.24 -9.39 5.29
C ALA A 87 2.08 -10.44 6.02
N GLY A 88 2.26 -11.62 5.43
CA GLY A 88 3.08 -12.67 6.02
C GLY A 88 4.57 -12.57 5.76
N ARG A 89 5.01 -11.50 5.06
CA ARG A 89 6.42 -11.31 4.74
C ARG A 89 7.22 -10.93 5.99
N ASP A 90 8.47 -11.39 6.07
CA ASP A 90 9.37 -11.06 7.17
C ASP A 90 9.46 -9.54 7.35
N PRO A 91 9.08 -9.00 8.53
CA PRO A 91 9.12 -7.55 8.76
C PRO A 91 10.50 -6.92 8.56
N SER A 92 11.57 -7.64 8.90
CA SER A 92 12.92 -7.06 8.75
C SER A 92 13.26 -6.81 7.29
N LYS A 93 12.81 -7.67 6.38
CA LYS A 93 13.03 -7.50 4.94
C LYS A 93 12.21 -6.33 4.40
N VAL A 94 11.01 -6.14 4.91
CA VAL A 94 10.16 -5.01 4.53
C VAL A 94 10.81 -3.71 5.00
N MET A 95 11.25 -3.66 6.26
CA MET A 95 11.84 -2.45 6.84
C MET A 95 13.07 -1.98 6.06
N SER A 96 13.88 -2.89 5.56
CA SER A 96 15.07 -2.53 4.78
C SER A 96 14.71 -1.84 3.45
N ARG A 97 13.51 -2.05 2.94
CA ARG A 97 13.03 -1.43 1.69
C ARG A 97 12.46 -0.02 1.89
N LEU A 98 12.15 0.35 3.12
CA LEU A 98 11.41 1.58 3.40
C LEU A 98 12.29 2.81 3.58
N ARG A 99 13.56 2.71 3.31
CA ARG A 99 14.52 3.81 3.41
C ARG A 99 14.44 4.78 2.26
#